data_433e9759e3f3e5ba738bc6a8e51e9878
#
_entry.id   433e9759e3f3e5ba738bc6a8e51e9878
#
_cell.length_a   1.000
_cell.length_b   1.000
_cell.length_c   1.000
_cell.angle_alpha   90.00
_cell.angle_beta   90.00
_cell.angle_gamma   90.00
#
_symmetry.space_group_name_H-M   'P 1'
#
loop_
_entity.id
_entity.type
_entity.pdbx_description
1 polymer ?
#
loop_
_entity_poly.entity_id
_entity_poly.type
_entity_poly.pdbx_seq_one_letter_code
_entity_poly.pdbx_strand_id
1 'polypeptide(L)'
;MGMLVCGKRGIVSEMNVVPLIDILLVLLVIFMIIPVYSKGLDALIPQQSTQPPDRTVIDSDVVVIQVLADGTLRINQEPVSFEHLGSRIEEIFKQRATRVAFIRGDEPVEFGVVAKVIDVMHTSGIASVGLLTPDLEKSF
;
A
#
# COMPACT_ATOMS: atom_id res chain seq x y z
N MET A 1 52.45 -61.54 29.48
CA MET A 1 51.03 -61.29 29.70
C MET A 1 50.71 -59.94 29.23
N GLY A 2 50.18 -59.78 28.03
CA GLY A 2 49.86 -58.48 27.42
C GLY A 2 48.51 -57.98 27.98
N MET A 3 48.53 -56.90 28.65
CA MET A 3 47.32 -56.14 28.99
C MET A 3 46.83 -55.39 27.76
N LEU A 4 45.75 -55.85 27.17
CA LEU A 4 45.02 -55.13 26.16
C LEU A 4 44.31 -53.95 26.84
N VAL A 5 44.94 -52.77 26.74
CA VAL A 5 44.25 -51.51 27.05
C VAL A 5 43.27 -51.23 25.90
N CYS A 6 42.02 -51.62 26.11
CA CYS A 6 40.93 -51.23 25.25
C CYS A 6 40.69 -49.72 25.40
N GLY A 7 41.37 -48.95 24.59
CA GLY A 7 41.10 -47.53 24.47
C GLY A 7 39.65 -47.33 23.98
N LYS A 8 38.78 -46.86 24.86
CA LYS A 8 37.51 -46.29 24.46
C LYS A 8 37.79 -45.15 23.50
N ARG A 9 37.77 -45.43 22.21
CA ARG A 9 37.58 -44.39 21.20
C ARG A 9 36.20 -43.79 21.44
N GLY A 10 36.18 -42.71 22.18
CA GLY A 10 35.00 -41.89 22.17
C GLY A 10 34.66 -41.58 20.72
N ILE A 11 33.46 -41.88 20.32
CA ILE A 11 32.92 -41.44 19.03
C ILE A 11 32.88 -39.90 19.13
N VAL A 12 33.95 -39.25 18.71
CA VAL A 12 33.94 -37.83 18.48
C VAL A 12 33.10 -37.68 17.21
N SER A 13 31.83 -37.44 17.41
CA SER A 13 30.94 -37.02 16.36
C SER A 13 31.38 -35.60 15.98
N GLU A 14 32.39 -35.54 15.14
CA GLU A 14 32.72 -34.28 14.49
C GLU A 14 31.49 -33.91 13.64
N MET A 15 30.64 -33.02 14.19
CA MET A 15 29.58 -32.45 13.41
C MET A 15 30.23 -31.67 12.26
N ASN A 16 30.13 -32.25 11.07
CA ASN A 16 30.57 -31.53 9.90
C ASN A 16 29.59 -30.39 9.63
N VAL A 17 29.98 -29.18 10.04
CA VAL A 17 29.19 -27.93 9.88
C VAL A 17 29.20 -27.39 8.45
N VAL A 18 30.00 -27.98 7.58
CA VAL A 18 30.12 -27.51 6.19
C VAL A 18 28.78 -27.56 5.43
N PRO A 19 27.96 -28.63 5.50
CA PRO A 19 26.65 -28.65 4.87
C PRO A 19 25.69 -27.59 5.43
N LEU A 20 25.81 -27.30 6.71
CA LEU A 20 24.99 -26.29 7.39
C LEU A 20 25.36 -24.87 6.91
N ILE A 21 26.65 -24.59 6.79
CA ILE A 21 27.15 -23.31 6.27
C ILE A 21 26.74 -23.12 4.82
N ASP A 22 26.77 -24.16 4.01
CA ASP A 22 26.38 -24.11 2.60
C ASP A 22 24.90 -23.71 2.44
N ILE A 23 24.02 -24.35 3.21
CA ILE A 23 22.59 -24.00 3.23
C ILE A 23 22.37 -22.56 3.68
N LEU A 24 23.03 -22.09 4.71
CA LEU A 24 22.95 -20.73 5.19
C LEU A 24 23.44 -19.72 4.15
N LEU A 25 24.53 -20.03 3.45
CA LEU A 25 25.10 -19.18 2.42
C LEU A 25 24.15 -19.10 1.21
N VAL A 26 23.55 -20.21 0.79
CA VAL A 26 22.55 -20.25 -0.29
C VAL A 26 21.34 -19.43 0.09
N LEU A 27 20.82 -19.57 1.32
CA LEU A 27 19.70 -18.75 1.81
C LEU A 27 20.03 -17.26 1.79
N LEU A 28 21.22 -16.88 2.24
CA LEU A 28 21.68 -15.50 2.24
C LEU A 28 21.74 -14.93 0.81
N VAL A 29 22.26 -15.69 -0.14
CA VAL A 29 22.30 -15.28 -1.55
C VAL A 29 20.90 -15.15 -2.14
N ILE A 30 20.00 -16.08 -1.83
CA ILE A 30 18.61 -16.01 -2.29
C ILE A 30 17.93 -14.74 -1.75
N PHE A 31 18.08 -14.41 -0.47
CA PHE A 31 17.53 -13.17 0.08
C PHE A 31 18.16 -11.90 -0.51
N MET A 32 19.39 -11.97 -0.97
CA MET A 32 20.05 -10.85 -1.65
C MET A 32 19.55 -10.67 -3.09
N ILE A 33 19.25 -11.77 -3.79
CA ILE A 33 18.80 -11.74 -5.19
C ILE A 33 17.30 -11.52 -5.32
N ILE A 34 16.51 -11.97 -4.34
CA ILE A 34 15.07 -11.70 -4.37
C ILE A 34 14.90 -10.19 -4.19
N PRO A 35 14.58 -9.45 -5.25
CA PRO A 35 14.19 -8.08 -5.06
C PRO A 35 12.96 -8.11 -4.17
N VAL A 36 13.09 -7.57 -2.97
CA VAL A 36 11.94 -7.29 -2.13
C VAL A 36 11.16 -6.22 -2.87
N TYR A 37 10.30 -6.67 -3.79
CA TYR A 37 9.23 -5.82 -4.26
C TYR A 37 8.33 -5.60 -3.05
N SER A 38 8.78 -4.77 -2.14
CA SER A 38 7.83 -4.05 -1.34
C SER A 38 7.06 -3.23 -2.38
N LYS A 39 5.95 -3.76 -2.83
CA LYS A 39 4.82 -2.93 -3.22
C LYS A 39 4.38 -2.27 -1.91
N GLY A 40 5.30 -1.49 -1.33
CA GLY A 40 4.92 -0.42 -0.48
C GLY A 40 3.91 0.31 -1.33
N LEU A 41 2.75 0.51 -0.81
CA LEU A 41 1.88 1.54 -1.29
C LEU A 41 2.81 2.72 -1.53
N ASP A 42 3.10 3.02 -2.81
CA ASP A 42 3.57 4.34 -3.17
C ASP A 42 2.41 5.25 -2.77
N ALA A 43 2.29 5.47 -1.47
CA ALA A 43 1.53 6.57 -0.96
C ALA A 43 2.32 7.77 -1.45
N LEU A 44 1.94 8.30 -2.60
CA LEU A 44 2.24 9.65 -2.99
C LEU A 44 1.57 10.51 -1.93
N ILE A 45 2.27 10.61 -0.79
CA ILE A 45 1.90 11.55 0.27
C ILE A 45 2.10 12.91 -0.37
N PRO A 46 1.06 13.71 -0.56
CA PRO A 46 1.22 15.07 -1.00
C PRO A 46 2.14 15.76 0.00
N GLN A 47 3.34 16.10 -0.41
CA GLN A 47 4.23 16.89 0.43
C GLN A 47 3.52 18.22 0.67
N GLN A 48 3.33 18.55 1.93
CA GLN A 48 2.89 19.89 2.28
C GLN A 48 3.91 20.88 1.72
N SER A 49 3.55 21.50 0.61
CA SER A 49 4.23 22.72 0.19
C SER A 49 3.97 23.76 1.27
N THR A 50 5.03 24.19 1.94
CA THR A 50 5.05 25.29 2.93
C THR A 50 4.73 26.65 2.30
N GLN A 51 4.09 26.68 1.14
CA GLN A 51 3.60 27.90 0.53
C GLN A 51 2.17 28.15 1.00
N PRO A 52 1.84 29.41 1.34
CA PRO A 52 0.46 29.76 1.68
C PRO A 52 -0.45 29.37 0.53
N PRO A 53 -1.68 28.92 0.81
CA PRO A 53 -2.56 28.38 -0.21
C PRO A 53 -2.95 29.46 -1.20
N ASP A 54 -2.18 29.59 -2.27
CA ASP A 54 -2.64 30.26 -3.45
C ASP A 54 -3.67 29.32 -4.09
N ARG A 55 -4.92 29.67 -3.99
CA ARG A 55 -6.12 28.88 -4.28
C ARG A 55 -6.28 28.45 -5.74
N THR A 56 -5.23 28.49 -6.55
CA THR A 56 -5.33 28.35 -8.01
C THR A 56 -4.50 27.22 -8.63
N VAL A 57 -3.71 26.48 -7.84
CA VAL A 57 -3.02 25.30 -8.40
C VAL A 57 -3.40 24.09 -7.55
N ILE A 58 -4.58 23.57 -7.79
CA ILE A 58 -4.87 22.18 -7.45
C ILE A 58 -3.91 21.38 -8.32
N ASP A 59 -2.91 20.79 -7.67
CA ASP A 59 -1.99 19.86 -8.30
C ASP A 59 -2.85 18.76 -8.93
N SER A 60 -3.01 18.83 -10.24
CA SER A 60 -4.11 18.21 -10.98
C SER A 60 -3.95 16.71 -11.16
N ASP A 61 -2.97 16.11 -10.49
CA ASP A 61 -2.68 14.68 -10.66
C ASP A 61 -3.42 13.76 -9.67
N VAL A 62 -3.93 14.30 -8.58
CA VAL A 62 -4.61 13.51 -7.55
C VAL A 62 -6.11 13.71 -7.61
N VAL A 63 -6.87 12.60 -7.70
CA VAL A 63 -8.33 12.63 -7.62
C VAL A 63 -8.73 12.29 -6.20
N VAL A 64 -9.43 13.21 -5.54
CA VAL A 64 -9.96 13.01 -4.19
C VAL A 64 -11.48 12.98 -4.24
N ILE A 65 -12.04 11.86 -3.81
CA ILE A 65 -13.49 11.71 -3.67
C ILE A 65 -13.84 11.90 -2.21
N GLN A 66 -14.63 12.91 -1.92
CA GLN A 66 -15.14 13.18 -0.58
C GLN A 66 -16.54 12.62 -0.45
N VAL A 67 -16.77 11.89 0.65
CA VAL A 67 -18.09 11.41 1.05
C VAL A 67 -18.50 12.19 2.26
N LEU A 68 -19.51 13.04 2.09
CA LEU A 68 -20.06 13.85 3.18
C LEU A 68 -21.02 13.04 4.05
N ALA A 69 -21.26 13.53 5.25
CA ALA A 69 -22.20 12.96 6.21
C ALA A 69 -23.62 12.78 5.63
N ASP A 70 -24.01 13.65 4.70
CA ASP A 70 -25.31 13.63 4.03
C ASP A 70 -25.42 12.55 2.93
N GLY A 71 -24.33 11.78 2.69
CA GLY A 71 -24.24 10.86 1.56
C GLY A 71 -23.95 11.54 0.22
N THR A 72 -23.72 12.86 0.22
CA THR A 72 -23.33 13.61 -0.97
C THR A 72 -21.89 13.31 -1.30
N LEU A 73 -21.60 13.07 -2.60
CA LEU A 73 -20.26 12.84 -3.10
C LEU A 73 -19.70 14.09 -3.76
N ARG A 74 -18.42 14.33 -3.56
CA ARG A 74 -17.68 15.40 -4.23
C ARG A 74 -16.39 14.86 -4.82
N ILE A 75 -16.12 15.19 -6.08
CA ILE A 75 -14.85 14.91 -6.74
C ILE A 75 -14.09 16.23 -6.84
N ASN A 76 -12.93 16.34 -6.20
CA ASN A 76 -12.11 17.56 -6.19
C ASN A 76 -12.94 18.82 -5.89
N GLN A 77 -13.86 18.73 -4.91
CA GLN A 77 -14.79 19.78 -4.47
C GLN A 77 -16.05 20.00 -5.37
N GLU A 78 -16.16 19.37 -6.52
CA GLU A 78 -17.37 19.40 -7.33
C GLU A 78 -18.40 18.38 -6.83
N PRO A 79 -19.64 18.77 -6.56
CA PRO A 79 -20.68 17.83 -6.15
C PRO A 79 -21.06 16.90 -7.31
N VAL A 80 -21.10 15.61 -7.05
CA VAL A 80 -21.45 14.58 -8.04
C VAL A 80 -22.47 13.64 -7.44
N SER A 81 -23.48 13.31 -8.23
CA SER A 81 -24.46 12.30 -7.84
C SER A 81 -23.85 10.89 -7.98
N PHE A 82 -24.30 9.97 -7.13
CA PHE A 82 -23.82 8.59 -7.13
C PHE A 82 -23.98 7.90 -8.49
N GLU A 83 -25.06 8.22 -9.22
CA GLU A 83 -25.35 7.65 -10.54
C GLU A 83 -24.33 8.08 -11.62
N HIS A 84 -23.81 9.30 -11.49
CA HIS A 84 -22.87 9.87 -12.43
C HIS A 84 -21.40 9.71 -12.02
N LEU A 85 -21.17 9.15 -10.83
CA LEU A 85 -19.83 8.97 -10.29
C LEU A 85 -18.92 8.18 -11.21
N GLY A 86 -19.40 7.02 -11.69
CA GLY A 86 -18.61 6.14 -12.58
C GLY A 86 -18.22 6.80 -13.90
N SER A 87 -19.17 7.42 -14.56
CA SER A 87 -18.94 8.11 -15.85
C SER A 87 -17.98 9.29 -15.68
N ARG A 88 -18.12 10.04 -14.60
CA ARG A 88 -17.25 11.20 -14.31
C ARG A 88 -15.83 10.77 -14.00
N ILE A 89 -15.66 9.69 -13.26
CA ILE A 89 -14.37 9.08 -12.97
C ILE A 89 -13.70 8.60 -14.25
N GLU A 90 -14.42 7.87 -15.11
CA GLU A 90 -13.86 7.43 -16.39
C GLU A 90 -13.42 8.60 -17.29
N GLU A 91 -14.21 9.67 -17.33
CA GLU A 91 -13.88 10.87 -18.09
C GLU A 91 -12.58 11.52 -17.60
N ILE A 92 -12.45 11.65 -16.29
CA ILE A 92 -11.25 12.22 -15.64
C ILE A 92 -10.01 11.37 -15.94
N PHE A 93 -10.14 10.04 -15.83
CA PHE A 93 -9.02 9.13 -16.03
C PHE A 93 -8.70 8.79 -17.47
N LYS A 94 -9.57 9.10 -18.45
CA LYS A 94 -9.24 9.04 -19.88
C LYS A 94 -8.13 10.02 -20.26
N GLN A 95 -8.01 11.13 -19.55
CA GLN A 95 -7.03 12.17 -19.82
C GLN A 95 -5.76 12.04 -18.96
N ARG A 96 -5.71 11.08 -18.04
CA ARG A 96 -4.61 10.93 -17.06
C ARG A 96 -3.89 9.60 -17.24
N ALA A 97 -2.56 9.65 -17.10
CA ALA A 97 -1.72 8.46 -17.16
C ALA A 97 -1.78 7.62 -15.87
N THR A 98 -2.00 8.28 -14.73
CA THR A 98 -2.00 7.63 -13.41
C THR A 98 -3.43 7.44 -12.92
N ARG A 99 -3.79 6.19 -12.59
CA ARG A 99 -5.13 5.81 -12.11
C ARG A 99 -5.11 5.57 -10.60
N VAL A 100 -4.77 6.59 -9.86
CA VAL A 100 -4.78 6.57 -8.39
C VAL A 100 -5.83 7.57 -7.90
N ALA A 101 -6.70 7.13 -7.01
CA ALA A 101 -7.69 7.98 -6.39
C ALA A 101 -7.71 7.79 -4.88
N PHE A 102 -8.04 8.82 -4.16
CA PHE A 102 -8.19 8.80 -2.72
C PHE A 102 -9.63 9.06 -2.34
N ILE A 103 -10.11 8.33 -1.33
CA ILE A 103 -11.43 8.55 -0.75
C ILE A 103 -11.24 9.14 0.64
N ARG A 104 -11.96 10.23 0.89
CA ARG A 104 -12.08 10.86 2.20
C ARG A 104 -13.52 10.76 2.67
N GLY A 105 -13.75 10.13 3.79
CA GLY A 105 -15.05 10.09 4.46
C GLY A 105 -15.04 11.03 5.66
N ASP A 106 -16.14 11.76 5.88
CA ASP A 106 -16.35 12.52 7.10
C ASP A 106 -16.66 11.55 8.27
N GLU A 107 -16.34 11.92 9.51
CA GLU A 107 -16.49 11.05 10.69
C GLU A 107 -17.87 10.34 10.83
N PRO A 108 -19.02 10.96 10.53
CA PRO A 108 -20.31 10.32 10.69
C PRO A 108 -20.74 9.46 9.49
N VAL A 109 -19.88 9.25 8.48
CA VAL A 109 -20.24 8.49 7.29
C VAL A 109 -20.25 6.99 7.60
N GLU A 110 -21.33 6.34 7.26
CA GLU A 110 -21.44 4.90 7.37
C GLU A 110 -20.49 4.20 6.38
N PHE A 111 -19.69 3.26 6.87
CA PHE A 111 -18.74 2.52 6.06
C PHE A 111 -19.37 1.86 4.81
N GLY A 112 -20.65 1.47 4.91
CA GLY A 112 -21.39 0.89 3.80
C GLY A 112 -21.48 1.81 2.57
N VAL A 113 -21.57 3.12 2.78
CA VAL A 113 -21.59 4.12 1.68
C VAL A 113 -20.21 4.20 1.03
N VAL A 114 -19.17 4.27 1.84
CA VAL A 114 -17.77 4.29 1.36
C VAL A 114 -17.44 3.03 0.55
N ALA A 115 -17.89 1.86 1.03
CA ALA A 115 -17.69 0.60 0.34
C ALA A 115 -18.35 0.58 -1.05
N LYS A 116 -19.56 1.12 -1.18
CA LYS A 116 -20.23 1.25 -2.48
C LYS A 116 -19.48 2.18 -3.44
N VAL A 117 -18.91 3.26 -2.93
CA VAL A 117 -18.08 4.18 -3.73
C VAL A 117 -16.82 3.47 -4.23
N ILE A 118 -16.16 2.69 -3.36
CA ILE A 118 -14.99 1.89 -3.74
C ILE A 118 -15.36 0.88 -4.84
N ASP A 119 -16.48 0.22 -4.73
CA ASP A 119 -16.95 -0.75 -5.72
C ASP A 119 -17.18 -0.11 -7.10
N VAL A 120 -17.82 1.06 -7.13
CA VAL A 120 -17.99 1.85 -8.35
C VAL A 120 -16.64 2.24 -8.94
N MET A 121 -15.66 2.64 -8.12
CA MET A 121 -14.32 3.00 -8.58
C MET A 121 -13.59 1.81 -9.19
N HIS A 122 -13.66 0.64 -8.57
CA HIS A 122 -13.08 -0.59 -9.11
C HIS A 122 -13.72 -0.98 -10.44
N THR A 123 -15.04 -0.86 -10.55
CA THR A 123 -15.78 -1.12 -11.80
C THR A 123 -15.38 -0.14 -12.90
N SER A 124 -15.05 1.09 -12.56
CA SER A 124 -14.55 2.12 -13.49
C SER A 124 -13.06 1.96 -13.86
N GLY A 125 -12.41 0.88 -13.41
CA GLY A 125 -11.04 0.54 -13.79
C GLY A 125 -9.94 1.18 -12.95
N ILE A 126 -10.26 1.68 -11.75
CA ILE A 126 -9.27 2.18 -10.78
C ILE A 126 -8.79 1.01 -9.93
N ALA A 127 -7.53 0.62 -10.10
CA ALA A 127 -6.95 -0.49 -9.36
C ALA A 127 -6.48 -0.10 -7.94
N SER A 128 -6.11 1.16 -7.75
CA SER A 128 -5.52 1.64 -6.50
C SER A 128 -6.35 2.76 -5.89
N VAL A 129 -6.99 2.45 -4.76
CA VAL A 129 -7.80 3.39 -3.99
C VAL A 129 -7.17 3.57 -2.62
N GLY A 130 -6.79 4.79 -2.28
CA GLY A 130 -6.31 5.17 -0.95
C GLY A 130 -7.44 5.69 -0.08
N LEU A 131 -7.46 5.33 1.19
CA LEU A 131 -8.39 5.87 2.18
C LEU A 131 -7.69 6.96 2.99
N LEU A 132 -8.26 8.14 3.01
CA LEU A 132 -7.84 9.24 3.85
C LEU A 132 -8.74 9.30 5.08
N THR A 133 -8.18 9.02 6.24
CA THR A 133 -8.89 9.20 7.51
C THR A 133 -8.55 10.57 8.10
N PRO A 134 -9.50 11.23 8.81
CA PRO A 134 -9.27 12.53 9.41
C PRO A 134 -8.13 12.55 10.44
N ASP A 135 -7.80 11.40 11.03
CA ASP A 135 -6.69 11.27 11.96
C ASP A 135 -5.33 11.38 11.27
N LEU A 136 -5.21 10.97 10.02
CA LEU A 136 -3.99 11.12 9.24
C LEU A 136 -3.72 12.58 8.88
N GLU A 137 -4.76 13.40 8.76
CA GLU A 137 -4.62 14.83 8.46
C GLU A 137 -4.07 15.63 9.66
N LYS A 138 -4.27 15.14 10.89
CA LYS A 138 -3.72 15.76 12.11
C LYS A 138 -2.28 15.35 12.41
N SER A 139 -1.78 14.33 11.73
CA SER A 139 -0.42 13.80 11.95
C SER A 139 0.62 14.43 11.01
N PHE A 140 0.21 15.31 10.13
CA PHE A 140 1.05 16.08 9.21
C PHE A 140 0.85 17.60 9.48
#